data_7ee9129c6bc0b4631d235150051b9965
#
_entry.id   7ee9129c6bc0b4631d235150051b9965
#
_cell.length_a   1.000
_cell.length_b   1.000
_cell.length_c   1.000
_cell.angle_alpha   90.00
_cell.angle_beta   90.00
_cell.angle_gamma   90.00
#
_symmetry.space_group_name_H-M   'P 1'
#
loop_
_entity.id
_entity.type
_entity.pdbx_description
1 polymer ?
#
loop_
_entity_poly.entity_id
_entity_poly.type
_entity_poly.pdbx_seq_one_letter_code
_entity_poly.pdbx_strand_id
1 'polypeptide(L)'
;MSTSRSTRHQPGWGKPVRLMLRLMLMGVGLGVITGSALKLLAPQVEKGQLSLPSWLALPGSENAPAPGASTQPKAAAQPSSQPWGNSLGKFEAKREMTALTERWRQLAAQQKDLKVSAFMLVLDDGRFAALGADMPLPAASSIKTPILLATLELLDSGQLRWNEPLTLTKTVVGGGAGWMATKPLGTRFPTHEVATEMIRISDNTATNLLIERVGGKDVINTRFKALGLTATAVNNWLPDLEGTNTTSARDLARSIALVDTGKALSTRSRDLFREVMGTSVTNRLLPGGLLKGLGGEQGKPDDSLMIKGYRVYNKTGDIGIAYADAGLIELPDGSRAVAAFVVKGPFNDPRSTELIRDMAAAMAPVLQPKPAPRRTS
;
A
#
# COMPACT_ATOMS: atom_id res chain seq x y z
N MET A 1 -18.89 -51.94 -50.99
CA MET A 1 -19.66 -51.71 -49.80
C MET A 1 -18.87 -52.18 -48.59
N SER A 2 -18.22 -51.29 -47.87
CA SER A 2 -17.54 -51.59 -46.63
C SER A 2 -17.76 -50.43 -45.66
N THR A 3 -18.54 -50.71 -44.63
CA THR A 3 -18.93 -49.73 -43.58
C THR A 3 -17.94 -49.70 -42.47
N SER A 4 -17.19 -48.59 -42.35
CA SER A 4 -16.28 -48.30 -41.26
C SER A 4 -17.07 -47.82 -40.03
N ARG A 5 -16.99 -48.56 -38.91
CA ARG A 5 -17.52 -48.18 -37.59
C ARG A 5 -16.47 -47.33 -36.89
N SER A 6 -16.81 -46.04 -36.67
CA SER A 6 -16.07 -45.12 -35.78
C SER A 6 -16.36 -45.43 -34.33
N THR A 7 -15.36 -45.80 -33.58
CA THR A 7 -15.40 -45.93 -32.11
C THR A 7 -15.10 -44.57 -31.46
N ARG A 8 -16.09 -43.94 -30.85
CA ARG A 8 -15.93 -42.73 -30.00
C ARG A 8 -15.27 -43.14 -28.68
N HIS A 9 -14.05 -42.69 -28.44
CA HIS A 9 -13.42 -42.69 -27.10
C HIS A 9 -14.05 -41.59 -26.27
N GLN A 10 -14.71 -41.97 -25.14
CA GLN A 10 -15.10 -41.05 -24.08
C GLN A 10 -13.91 -40.83 -23.12
N PRO A 11 -13.55 -39.60 -22.75
CA PRO A 11 -12.51 -39.35 -21.78
C PRO A 11 -13.02 -39.66 -20.36
N GLY A 12 -12.35 -40.59 -19.70
CA GLY A 12 -12.67 -41.03 -18.33
C GLY A 12 -12.27 -40.01 -17.26
N TRP A 13 -13.11 -39.04 -16.99
CA TRP A 13 -12.95 -38.03 -15.92
C TRP A 13 -13.30 -38.52 -14.50
N GLY A 14 -13.62 -39.80 -14.34
CA GLY A 14 -14.10 -40.33 -13.06
C GLY A 14 -13.03 -40.60 -11.98
N LYS A 15 -11.77 -40.79 -12.35
CA LYS A 15 -10.72 -41.16 -11.37
C LYS A 15 -10.18 -40.01 -10.54
N PRO A 16 -9.84 -38.84 -11.10
CA PRO A 16 -9.32 -37.72 -10.30
C PRO A 16 -10.39 -37.09 -9.39
N VAL A 17 -11.65 -37.05 -9.84
CA VAL A 17 -12.76 -36.53 -9.01
C VAL A 17 -13.03 -37.40 -7.79
N ARG A 18 -12.99 -38.74 -7.95
CA ARG A 18 -13.15 -39.67 -6.83
C ARG A 18 -11.98 -39.59 -5.84
N LEU A 19 -10.77 -39.35 -6.28
CA LEU A 19 -9.60 -39.15 -5.42
C LEU A 19 -9.72 -37.86 -4.61
N MET A 20 -10.10 -36.73 -5.26
CA MET A 20 -10.35 -35.44 -4.58
C MET A 20 -11.47 -35.57 -3.51
N LEU A 21 -12.56 -36.24 -3.85
CA LEU A 21 -13.66 -36.43 -2.90
C LEU A 21 -13.24 -37.27 -1.68
N ARG A 22 -12.39 -38.29 -1.88
CA ARG A 22 -11.82 -39.08 -0.79
C ARG A 22 -10.87 -38.32 0.12
N LEU A 23 -10.02 -37.45 -0.45
CA LEU A 23 -9.14 -36.59 0.32
C LEU A 23 -9.90 -35.52 1.11
N MET A 24 -10.98 -34.97 0.54
CA MET A 24 -11.85 -34.03 1.23
C MET A 24 -12.60 -34.69 2.40
N LEU A 25 -13.13 -35.89 2.22
CA LEU A 25 -13.79 -36.66 3.28
C LEU A 25 -12.81 -37.08 4.39
N MET A 26 -11.57 -37.44 4.08
CA MET A 26 -10.53 -37.72 5.07
C MET A 26 -10.18 -36.48 5.89
N GLY A 27 -10.03 -35.28 5.24
CA GLY A 27 -9.76 -34.03 5.92
C GLY A 27 -10.86 -33.59 6.87
N VAL A 28 -12.13 -33.75 6.49
CA VAL A 28 -13.29 -33.46 7.35
C VAL A 28 -13.38 -34.44 8.48
N GLY A 29 -13.11 -35.73 8.23
CA GLY A 29 -13.11 -36.77 9.29
C GLY A 29 -12.04 -36.51 10.36
N LEU A 30 -10.82 -36.17 9.97
CA LEU A 30 -9.74 -35.81 10.90
C LEU A 30 -10.07 -34.54 11.71
N GLY A 31 -10.66 -33.54 11.10
CA GLY A 31 -11.07 -32.30 11.77
C GLY A 31 -12.16 -32.51 12.82
N VAL A 32 -13.13 -33.39 12.54
CA VAL A 32 -14.21 -33.74 13.49
C VAL A 32 -13.68 -34.56 14.67
N ILE A 33 -12.77 -35.50 14.42
CA ILE A 33 -12.17 -36.32 15.47
C ILE A 33 -11.29 -35.47 16.41
N THR A 34 -10.43 -34.61 15.86
CA THR A 34 -9.59 -33.73 16.67
C THR A 34 -10.39 -32.66 17.41
N GLY A 35 -11.41 -32.06 16.79
CA GLY A 35 -12.31 -31.10 17.44
C GLY A 35 -13.13 -31.72 18.57
N SER A 36 -13.62 -32.96 18.41
CA SER A 36 -14.35 -33.68 19.44
C SER A 36 -13.46 -34.10 20.62
N ALA A 37 -12.22 -34.54 20.34
CA ALA A 37 -11.24 -34.86 21.37
C ALA A 37 -10.85 -33.64 22.23
N LEU A 38 -10.63 -32.48 21.59
CA LEU A 38 -10.35 -31.23 22.27
C LEU A 38 -11.52 -30.76 23.14
N LYS A 39 -12.76 -30.93 22.67
CA LYS A 39 -13.96 -30.55 23.43
C LYS A 39 -14.19 -31.44 24.67
N LEU A 40 -13.75 -32.71 24.65
CA LEU A 40 -13.82 -33.62 25.78
C LEU A 40 -12.69 -33.40 26.81
N LEU A 41 -11.54 -32.93 26.36
CA LEU A 41 -10.36 -32.69 27.23
C LEU A 41 -10.34 -31.27 27.86
N ALA A 42 -11.00 -30.29 27.24
CA ALA A 42 -11.02 -28.90 27.74
C ALA A 42 -11.45 -28.75 29.20
N PRO A 43 -12.54 -29.43 29.69
CA PRO A 43 -12.93 -29.30 31.10
C PRO A 43 -11.96 -29.95 32.09
N GLN A 44 -11.14 -30.91 31.65
CA GLN A 44 -10.15 -31.57 32.49
C GLN A 44 -8.86 -30.76 32.62
N VAL A 45 -8.52 -30.01 31.57
CA VAL A 45 -7.41 -29.05 31.57
C VAL A 45 -7.74 -27.83 32.44
N GLU A 46 -8.97 -27.28 32.34
CA GLU A 46 -9.44 -26.18 33.20
C GLU A 46 -9.47 -26.52 34.70
N LYS A 47 -9.74 -27.81 35.05
CA LYS A 47 -9.71 -28.26 36.42
C LYS A 47 -8.32 -28.68 36.93
N GLY A 48 -7.26 -28.45 36.16
CA GLY A 48 -5.90 -28.83 36.54
C GLY A 48 -5.61 -30.31 36.66
N GLN A 49 -6.50 -31.17 36.13
CA GLN A 49 -6.37 -32.63 36.18
C GLN A 49 -5.50 -33.22 35.07
N LEU A 50 -5.19 -32.41 34.05
CA LEU A 50 -4.28 -32.75 32.94
C LEU A 50 -3.36 -31.59 32.61
N SER A 51 -2.05 -31.80 32.68
CA SER A 51 -1.06 -30.83 32.22
C SER A 51 -0.75 -31.01 30.73
N LEU A 52 -0.89 -29.93 29.95
CA LEU A 52 -0.50 -29.97 28.56
C LEU A 52 1.03 -29.80 28.40
N PRO A 53 1.65 -30.49 27.42
CA PRO A 53 3.06 -30.26 27.11
C PRO A 53 3.32 -28.77 26.79
N SER A 54 4.47 -28.24 27.21
CA SER A 54 4.81 -26.82 27.13
C SER A 54 4.75 -26.19 25.72
N TRP A 55 4.85 -26.99 24.68
CA TRP A 55 4.73 -26.54 23.27
C TRP A 55 3.27 -26.34 22.80
N LEU A 56 2.28 -26.78 23.62
CA LEU A 56 0.84 -26.59 23.39
C LEU A 56 0.23 -25.51 24.29
N ALA A 57 1.00 -24.89 25.18
CA ALA A 57 0.53 -23.85 26.07
C ALA A 57 0.38 -22.52 25.30
N LEU A 58 -0.83 -21.95 25.31
CA LEU A 58 -1.07 -20.62 24.77
C LEU A 58 -0.36 -19.57 25.65
N PRO A 59 0.32 -18.56 25.09
CA PRO A 59 0.92 -17.49 25.86
C PRO A 59 -0.20 -16.68 26.55
N GLY A 60 -0.28 -16.73 27.88
CA GLY A 60 -1.22 -15.90 28.65
C GLY A 60 -1.86 -16.52 29.89
N SER A 61 -1.50 -17.74 30.32
CA SER A 61 -2.03 -18.34 31.56
C SER A 61 -0.96 -18.45 32.65
N GLU A 62 -0.55 -17.33 33.23
CA GLU A 62 0.15 -17.33 34.52
C GLU A 62 -0.66 -16.60 35.58
N ASN A 63 -0.98 -17.34 36.62
CA ASN A 63 -1.48 -17.07 37.94
C ASN A 63 -1.67 -15.61 38.37
N ALA A 64 -2.91 -15.25 38.68
CA ALA A 64 -3.24 -14.10 39.50
C ALA A 64 -2.88 -14.39 40.98
N PRO A 65 -2.18 -13.48 41.68
CA PRO A 65 -2.02 -13.58 43.13
C PRO A 65 -3.31 -13.13 43.86
N ALA A 66 -3.54 -13.73 45.01
CA ALA A 66 -4.68 -13.56 45.89
C ALA A 66 -4.90 -12.10 46.38
N PRO A 67 -6.14 -11.70 46.71
CA PRO A 67 -6.46 -10.32 47.06
C PRO A 67 -6.09 -10.01 48.52
N GLY A 68 -5.27 -9.01 48.72
CA GLY A 68 -4.97 -8.48 50.04
C GLY A 68 -4.03 -7.31 50.02
N ALA A 69 -4.57 -6.12 49.87
CA ALA A 69 -4.20 -4.86 50.55
C ALA A 69 -4.75 -3.66 49.75
N SER A 70 -5.62 -2.90 50.41
CA SER A 70 -6.17 -1.63 49.94
C SER A 70 -5.05 -0.61 49.72
N THR A 71 -4.87 -0.18 48.46
CA THR A 71 -4.21 1.09 48.16
C THR A 71 -5.13 1.90 47.24
N GLN A 72 -5.30 3.14 47.60
CA GLN A 72 -6.16 4.13 46.97
C GLN A 72 -5.99 4.17 45.42
N PRO A 73 -7.05 4.47 44.68
CA PRO A 73 -6.95 4.61 43.24
C PRO A 73 -6.08 5.80 42.91
N LYS A 74 -4.87 5.51 42.41
CA LYS A 74 -4.01 6.48 41.71
C LYS A 74 -4.82 7.01 40.53
N ALA A 75 -5.07 8.30 40.51
CA ALA A 75 -5.81 8.99 39.49
C ALA A 75 -5.43 8.44 38.09
N ALA A 76 -6.44 8.04 37.32
CA ALA A 76 -6.28 7.67 35.93
C ALA A 76 -5.51 8.79 35.24
N ALA A 77 -4.33 8.46 34.71
CA ALA A 77 -3.59 9.38 33.88
C ALA A 77 -4.52 9.78 32.72
N GLN A 78 -4.91 11.06 32.71
CA GLN A 78 -5.57 11.64 31.55
C GLN A 78 -4.73 11.32 30.34
N PRO A 79 -5.31 10.90 29.20
CA PRO A 79 -4.55 10.76 27.96
C PRO A 79 -3.92 12.14 27.72
N SER A 80 -2.58 12.17 27.78
CA SER A 80 -1.84 13.38 27.49
C SER A 80 -2.24 13.80 26.09
N SER A 81 -2.94 14.91 25.98
CA SER A 81 -3.11 15.67 24.74
C SER A 81 -1.76 16.26 24.37
N GLN A 82 -0.77 15.38 24.09
CA GLN A 82 0.43 15.78 23.42
C GLN A 82 0.02 16.14 22.00
N PRO A 83 0.14 17.40 21.58
CA PRO A 83 0.10 17.70 20.17
C PRO A 83 1.19 16.85 19.54
N TRP A 84 0.84 16.11 18.51
CA TRP A 84 1.70 15.23 17.70
C TRP A 84 3.12 15.77 17.68
N GLY A 85 4.02 15.06 18.39
CA GLY A 85 5.35 15.57 18.69
C GLY A 85 6.07 16.07 17.44
N ASN A 86 6.71 17.22 17.54
CA ASN A 86 7.48 17.91 16.49
C ASN A 86 8.76 17.17 16.02
N SER A 87 8.86 15.87 16.24
CA SER A 87 9.95 15.04 15.71
C SER A 87 9.54 14.37 14.41
N LEU A 88 9.09 15.15 13.42
CA LEU A 88 9.12 14.70 12.03
C LEU A 88 10.58 14.42 11.71
N GLY A 89 10.91 13.15 11.68
CA GLY A 89 12.27 12.74 11.35
C GLY A 89 12.67 13.35 10.02
N LYS A 90 13.91 13.78 9.93
CA LYS A 90 14.43 14.52 8.79
C LYS A 90 14.28 13.68 7.53
N PHE A 91 13.39 14.12 6.64
CA PHE A 91 13.35 13.72 5.23
C PHE A 91 14.60 14.36 4.60
N GLU A 92 15.73 13.64 4.65
CA GLU A 92 17.02 14.24 4.35
C GLU A 92 17.43 13.95 2.90
N ALA A 93 17.05 14.86 2.01
CA ALA A 93 17.69 14.99 0.71
C ALA A 93 19.04 15.68 0.91
N LYS A 94 20.15 14.92 0.84
CA LYS A 94 21.51 15.40 1.20
C LYS A 94 22.34 15.81 -0.02
N ARG A 95 22.28 15.01 -1.09
CA ARG A 95 23.12 15.19 -2.26
C ARG A 95 22.32 14.99 -3.54
N GLU A 96 22.25 16.03 -4.35
CA GLU A 96 21.55 15.95 -5.63
C GLU A 96 22.32 15.08 -6.64
N MET A 97 21.56 14.24 -7.34
CA MET A 97 22.02 13.49 -8.52
C MET A 97 21.80 14.34 -9.75
N THR A 98 22.67 15.33 -9.96
CA THR A 98 22.53 16.36 -11.01
C THR A 98 22.35 15.77 -12.41
N ALA A 99 23.05 14.69 -12.73
CA ALA A 99 22.89 14.00 -14.01
C ALA A 99 21.46 13.46 -14.23
N LEU A 100 20.82 12.91 -13.20
CA LEU A 100 19.44 12.44 -13.28
C LEU A 100 18.45 13.60 -13.35
N THR A 101 18.63 14.64 -12.53
CA THR A 101 17.82 15.86 -12.58
C THR A 101 17.89 16.49 -13.97
N GLU A 102 19.09 16.60 -14.56
CA GLU A 102 19.27 17.16 -15.90
C GLU A 102 18.62 16.29 -16.98
N ARG A 103 18.74 14.96 -16.86
CA ARG A 103 18.04 14.04 -17.77
C ARG A 103 16.53 14.23 -17.72
N TRP A 104 15.96 14.37 -16.53
CA TRP A 104 14.53 14.65 -16.37
C TRP A 104 14.14 16.00 -16.98
N ARG A 105 14.98 17.03 -16.82
CA ARG A 105 14.75 18.34 -17.41
C ARG A 105 14.72 18.27 -18.95
N GLN A 106 15.64 17.51 -19.54
CA GLN A 106 15.68 17.30 -20.98
C GLN A 106 14.43 16.58 -21.51
N LEU A 107 13.98 15.53 -20.81
CA LEU A 107 12.76 14.81 -21.16
C LEU A 107 11.53 15.71 -21.08
N ALA A 108 11.40 16.49 -20.02
CA ALA A 108 10.29 17.42 -19.83
C ALA A 108 10.33 18.57 -20.86
N ALA A 109 11.50 19.09 -21.22
CA ALA A 109 11.65 20.19 -22.19
C ALA A 109 11.17 19.80 -23.60
N GLN A 110 11.16 18.52 -23.94
CA GLN A 110 10.62 18.01 -25.20
C GLN A 110 9.08 18.05 -25.24
N GLN A 111 8.42 18.27 -24.10
CA GLN A 111 6.97 18.20 -23.91
C GLN A 111 6.44 19.56 -23.41
N LYS A 112 6.44 20.57 -24.30
CA LYS A 112 6.18 21.98 -23.92
C LYS A 112 4.85 22.25 -23.22
N ASP A 113 3.81 21.44 -23.50
CA ASP A 113 2.46 21.60 -22.96
C ASP A 113 2.24 20.84 -21.65
N LEU A 114 3.24 20.09 -21.19
CA LEU A 114 3.13 19.32 -19.98
C LEU A 114 3.77 20.04 -18.79
N LYS A 115 3.07 20.06 -17.64
CA LYS A 115 3.61 20.50 -16.36
C LYS A 115 4.03 19.28 -15.56
N VAL A 116 5.26 19.29 -15.04
CA VAL A 116 5.89 18.14 -14.42
C VAL A 116 6.34 18.46 -13.01
N SER A 117 5.97 17.60 -12.07
CA SER A 117 6.58 17.52 -10.74
C SER A 117 7.18 16.12 -10.59
N ALA A 118 8.48 16.02 -10.33
CA ALA A 118 9.18 14.76 -10.18
C ALA A 118 10.17 14.82 -9.03
N PHE A 119 10.23 13.76 -8.24
CA PHE A 119 11.14 13.62 -7.11
C PHE A 119 11.52 12.16 -6.88
N MET A 120 12.79 11.94 -6.55
CA MET A 120 13.32 10.66 -6.11
C MET A 120 14.29 10.87 -4.96
N LEU A 121 14.26 9.96 -3.97
CA LEU A 121 15.20 9.93 -2.85
C LEU A 121 15.64 8.50 -2.57
N VAL A 122 16.94 8.25 -2.54
CA VAL A 122 17.53 7.02 -1.98
C VAL A 122 17.55 7.16 -0.46
N LEU A 123 16.78 6.33 0.25
CA LEU A 123 16.56 6.48 1.68
C LEU A 123 17.81 6.21 2.52
N ASP A 124 18.67 5.33 2.03
CA ASP A 124 19.82 4.85 2.78
C ASP A 124 20.99 5.86 2.80
N ASP A 125 21.14 6.69 1.76
CA ASP A 125 22.26 7.64 1.65
C ASP A 125 21.87 9.10 1.39
N GLY A 126 20.58 9.37 1.18
CA GLY A 126 20.05 10.71 0.97
C GLY A 126 20.34 11.32 -0.41
N ARG A 127 20.78 10.51 -1.39
CA ARG A 127 20.87 10.98 -2.78
C ARG A 127 19.48 11.23 -3.33
N PHE A 128 19.30 12.36 -4.03
CA PHE A 128 18.00 12.72 -4.60
C PHE A 128 18.11 13.30 -5.99
N ALA A 129 16.99 13.29 -6.71
CA ALA A 129 16.77 14.07 -7.93
C ALA A 129 15.44 14.81 -7.84
N ALA A 130 15.35 16.02 -8.40
CA ALA A 130 14.18 16.86 -8.26
C ALA A 130 13.97 17.72 -9.53
N LEU A 131 12.72 17.73 -10.04
CA LEU A 131 12.28 18.63 -11.11
C LEU A 131 10.89 19.14 -10.77
N GLY A 132 10.77 20.45 -10.49
CA GLY A 132 9.50 21.04 -10.07
C GLY A 132 8.88 20.30 -8.87
N ALA A 133 9.72 19.73 -7.99
CA ALA A 133 9.32 18.72 -7.00
C ALA A 133 8.27 19.20 -6.00
N ASP A 134 8.21 20.50 -5.74
CA ASP A 134 7.27 21.13 -4.80
C ASP A 134 6.06 21.78 -5.50
N MET A 135 6.00 21.70 -6.84
CA MET A 135 4.91 22.29 -7.63
C MET A 135 3.59 21.56 -7.34
N PRO A 136 2.56 22.25 -6.83
CA PRO A 136 1.25 21.66 -6.64
C PRO A 136 0.60 21.40 -8.00
N LEU A 137 0.23 20.16 -8.24
CA LEU A 137 -0.48 19.69 -9.43
C LEU A 137 -1.70 18.84 -9.00
N PRO A 138 -2.67 18.61 -9.89
CA PRO A 138 -3.79 17.72 -9.60
C PRO A 138 -3.29 16.33 -9.15
N ALA A 139 -3.73 15.91 -7.97
CA ALA A 139 -3.23 14.69 -7.35
C ALA A 139 -3.75 13.41 -8.02
N ALA A 140 -4.91 13.48 -8.67
CA ALA A 140 -5.64 12.29 -9.10
C ALA A 140 -5.70 11.26 -7.95
N SER A 141 -5.66 9.97 -8.27
CA SER A 141 -5.69 8.91 -7.24
C SER A 141 -4.38 8.69 -6.49
N SER A 142 -3.29 9.40 -6.80
CA SER A 142 -2.05 9.30 -6.02
C SER A 142 -2.21 9.85 -4.59
N ILE A 143 -3.20 10.73 -4.35
CA ILE A 143 -3.55 11.26 -3.03
C ILE A 143 -3.97 10.16 -2.04
N LYS A 144 -4.34 8.98 -2.53
CA LYS A 144 -4.71 7.82 -1.70
C LYS A 144 -3.54 7.30 -0.85
N THR A 145 -2.30 7.56 -1.28
CA THR A 145 -1.09 7.22 -0.50
C THR A 145 -1.01 7.98 0.83
N PRO A 146 -1.05 9.32 0.87
CA PRO A 146 -1.08 10.05 2.15
C PRO A 146 -2.39 9.84 2.93
N ILE A 147 -3.52 9.53 2.27
CA ILE A 147 -4.76 9.13 2.97
C ILE A 147 -4.56 7.82 3.72
N LEU A 148 -3.91 6.82 3.11
CA LEU A 148 -3.57 5.56 3.78
C LEU A 148 -2.66 5.80 4.99
N LEU A 149 -1.63 6.65 4.85
CA LEU A 149 -0.78 7.05 5.98
C LEU A 149 -1.60 7.62 7.13
N ALA A 150 -2.46 8.62 6.88
CA ALA A 150 -3.31 9.23 7.91
C ALA A 150 -4.27 8.22 8.56
N THR A 151 -4.79 7.27 7.79
CA THR A 151 -5.63 6.17 8.31
C THR A 151 -4.87 5.27 9.27
N LEU A 152 -3.63 4.89 8.92
CA LEU A 152 -2.79 4.03 9.76
C LEU A 152 -2.26 4.73 11.02
N GLU A 153 -2.14 6.06 11.01
CA GLU A 153 -1.85 6.84 12.23
C GLU A 153 -3.00 6.76 13.25
N LEU A 154 -4.26 6.76 12.79
CA LEU A 154 -5.41 6.53 13.68
C LEU A 154 -5.41 5.10 14.23
N LEU A 155 -4.95 4.12 13.44
CA LEU A 155 -4.79 2.75 13.91
C LEU A 155 -3.73 2.65 15.01
N ASP A 156 -2.57 3.30 14.82
CA ASP A 156 -1.48 3.30 15.79
C ASP A 156 -1.84 4.03 17.10
N SER A 157 -2.66 5.08 17.01
CA SER A 157 -3.15 5.79 18.19
C SER A 157 -4.34 5.11 18.90
N GLY A 158 -4.79 3.95 18.38
CA GLY A 158 -5.93 3.22 18.92
C GLY A 158 -7.30 3.87 18.66
N GLN A 159 -7.35 4.95 17.87
CA GLN A 159 -8.58 5.64 17.50
C GLN A 159 -9.35 4.94 16.38
N LEU A 160 -8.72 3.98 15.70
CA LEU A 160 -9.29 3.14 14.66
C LEU A 160 -8.94 1.67 14.92
N ARG A 161 -9.86 0.77 14.63
CA ARG A 161 -9.59 -0.69 14.59
C ARG A 161 -9.60 -1.19 13.16
N TRP A 162 -8.64 -2.05 12.82
CA TRP A 162 -8.46 -2.55 11.46
C TRP A 162 -9.65 -3.36 10.92
N ASN A 163 -10.45 -3.94 11.82
CA ASN A 163 -11.69 -4.65 11.52
C ASN A 163 -12.96 -3.82 11.81
N GLU A 164 -12.83 -2.53 12.14
CA GLU A 164 -13.97 -1.64 12.37
C GLU A 164 -14.80 -1.50 11.10
N PRO A 165 -16.14 -1.67 11.18
CA PRO A 165 -16.99 -1.53 10.01
C PRO A 165 -17.26 -0.06 9.69
N LEU A 166 -17.00 0.33 8.44
CA LEU A 166 -17.37 1.61 7.86
C LEU A 166 -18.66 1.47 7.07
N THR A 167 -19.61 2.36 7.27
CA THR A 167 -20.95 2.25 6.68
C THR A 167 -21.04 3.08 5.41
N LEU A 168 -21.51 2.47 4.31
CA LEU A 168 -21.76 3.15 3.05
C LEU A 168 -22.97 4.11 3.19
N THR A 169 -22.70 5.41 3.20
CA THR A 169 -23.69 6.46 3.19
C THR A 169 -23.78 7.13 1.82
N LYS A 170 -24.83 7.86 1.55
CA LYS A 170 -24.99 8.61 0.29
C LYS A 170 -23.85 9.61 0.06
N THR A 171 -23.31 10.19 1.13
CA THR A 171 -22.27 11.22 1.10
C THR A 171 -20.95 10.69 0.55
N VAL A 172 -20.60 9.43 0.86
CA VAL A 172 -19.31 8.84 0.50
C VAL A 172 -19.34 8.05 -0.81
N VAL A 173 -20.52 7.87 -1.43
CA VAL A 173 -20.59 7.18 -2.73
C VAL A 173 -19.81 7.97 -3.78
N GLY A 174 -18.78 7.36 -4.34
CA GLY A 174 -17.93 7.89 -5.40
C GLY A 174 -17.84 6.91 -6.57
N GLY A 175 -18.36 7.29 -7.73
CA GLY A 175 -18.32 6.47 -8.93
C GLY A 175 -16.95 6.47 -9.63
N GLY A 176 -16.90 5.90 -10.82
CA GLY A 176 -15.72 5.89 -11.71
C GLY A 176 -14.81 4.70 -11.47
N ALA A 177 -14.06 4.64 -10.38
CA ALA A 177 -13.18 3.52 -10.07
C ALA A 177 -13.68 2.75 -8.84
N GLY A 178 -13.52 1.43 -8.87
CA GLY A 178 -13.88 0.52 -7.79
C GLY A 178 -15.31 -0.04 -7.93
N TRP A 179 -15.69 -0.84 -6.94
CA TRP A 179 -16.97 -1.55 -6.93
C TRP A 179 -17.84 -1.24 -5.69
N MET A 180 -17.30 -0.61 -4.65
CA MET A 180 -18.05 -0.38 -3.40
C MET A 180 -19.27 0.50 -3.61
N ALA A 181 -19.24 1.43 -4.59
CA ALA A 181 -20.39 2.24 -4.99
C ALA A 181 -21.59 1.44 -5.49
N THR A 182 -21.41 0.19 -5.92
CA THR A 182 -22.50 -0.67 -6.45
C THR A 182 -23.31 -1.37 -5.36
N LYS A 183 -22.88 -1.28 -4.10
CA LYS A 183 -23.56 -1.92 -2.99
C LYS A 183 -24.70 -1.05 -2.44
N PRO A 184 -25.74 -1.65 -1.85
CA PRO A 184 -26.81 -0.89 -1.21
C PRO A 184 -26.28 0.06 -0.10
N LEU A 185 -26.93 1.21 0.04
CA LEU A 185 -26.67 2.10 1.18
C LEU A 185 -26.90 1.35 2.50
N GLY A 186 -26.09 1.63 3.51
CA GLY A 186 -26.08 0.91 4.78
C GLY A 186 -25.18 -0.33 4.78
N THR A 187 -24.64 -0.76 3.62
CA THR A 187 -23.62 -1.82 3.60
C THR A 187 -22.42 -1.41 4.45
N ARG A 188 -21.90 -2.37 5.20
CA ARG A 188 -20.76 -2.16 6.11
C ARG A 188 -19.55 -2.92 5.62
N PHE A 189 -18.42 -2.24 5.50
CA PHE A 189 -17.14 -2.81 5.07
C PHE A 189 -16.11 -2.69 6.19
N PRO A 190 -15.34 -3.74 6.51
CA PRO A 190 -14.27 -3.61 7.50
C PRO A 190 -13.18 -2.68 6.97
N THR A 191 -12.56 -1.89 7.84
CA THR A 191 -11.56 -0.88 7.47
C THR A 191 -10.41 -1.45 6.64
N HIS A 192 -9.94 -2.67 6.94
CA HIS A 192 -8.86 -3.30 6.16
C HIS A 192 -9.26 -3.56 4.69
N GLU A 193 -10.51 -3.96 4.43
CA GLU A 193 -11.02 -4.13 3.08
C GLU A 193 -11.11 -2.78 2.36
N VAL A 194 -11.62 -1.76 3.05
CA VAL A 194 -11.72 -0.40 2.49
C VAL A 194 -10.33 0.14 2.13
N ALA A 195 -9.35 0.02 3.03
CA ALA A 195 -7.98 0.47 2.76
C ALA A 195 -7.34 -0.31 1.60
N THR A 196 -7.58 -1.61 1.54
CA THR A 196 -7.07 -2.46 0.45
C THR A 196 -7.67 -2.07 -0.89
N GLU A 197 -8.99 -1.95 -1.01
CA GLU A 197 -9.66 -1.60 -2.28
C GLU A 197 -9.34 -0.17 -2.72
N MET A 198 -9.18 0.77 -1.79
CA MET A 198 -8.69 2.12 -2.09
C MET A 198 -7.38 2.10 -2.86
N ILE A 199 -6.46 1.22 -2.52
CA ILE A 199 -5.15 1.12 -3.18
C ILE A 199 -5.20 0.16 -4.36
N ARG A 200 -5.74 -1.07 -4.17
CA ARG A 200 -5.70 -2.16 -5.13
C ARG A 200 -6.28 -1.79 -6.49
N ILE A 201 -7.52 -1.35 -6.51
CA ILE A 201 -8.25 -0.96 -7.73
C ILE A 201 -8.62 0.51 -7.77
N SER A 202 -8.04 1.28 -6.82
CA SER A 202 -8.31 2.73 -6.76
C SER A 202 -9.76 3.09 -6.46
N ASP A 203 -10.48 2.32 -5.63
CA ASP A 203 -11.89 2.55 -5.32
C ASP A 203 -12.13 3.93 -4.70
N ASN A 204 -12.99 4.74 -5.33
CA ASN A 204 -13.27 6.11 -4.91
C ASN A 204 -14.19 6.15 -3.69
N THR A 205 -15.15 5.23 -3.59
CA THR A 205 -16.02 5.10 -2.41
C THR A 205 -15.20 4.69 -1.18
N ALA A 206 -14.29 3.72 -1.35
CA ALA A 206 -13.34 3.35 -0.30
C ALA A 206 -12.52 4.55 0.19
N THR A 207 -12.06 5.38 -0.74
CA THR A 207 -11.31 6.59 -0.39
C THR A 207 -12.14 7.55 0.43
N ASN A 208 -13.38 7.83 0.00
CA ASN A 208 -14.29 8.73 0.67
C ASN A 208 -14.68 8.22 2.07
N LEU A 209 -14.89 6.90 2.23
CA LEU A 209 -15.11 6.27 3.53
C LEU A 209 -13.94 6.52 4.49
N LEU A 210 -12.70 6.41 4.03
CA LEU A 210 -11.53 6.69 4.87
C LEU A 210 -11.37 8.18 5.17
N ILE A 211 -11.61 9.06 4.21
CA ILE A 211 -11.60 10.52 4.46
C ILE A 211 -12.64 10.88 5.52
N GLU A 212 -13.89 10.37 5.40
CA GLU A 212 -14.94 10.58 6.39
C GLU A 212 -14.52 10.03 7.76
N ARG A 213 -13.96 8.82 7.82
CA ARG A 213 -13.52 8.17 9.07
C ARG A 213 -12.37 8.89 9.76
N VAL A 214 -11.46 9.51 9.00
CA VAL A 214 -10.37 10.34 9.55
C VAL A 214 -10.90 11.63 10.18
N GLY A 215 -12.10 12.05 9.87
CA GLY A 215 -12.75 13.27 10.37
C GLY A 215 -13.06 14.28 9.28
N GLY A 216 -13.06 13.87 8.02
CA GLY A 216 -13.38 14.72 6.88
C GLY A 216 -12.17 15.45 6.28
N LYS A 217 -12.46 16.27 5.27
CA LYS A 217 -11.44 16.96 4.44
C LYS A 217 -10.57 17.92 5.28
N ASP A 218 -11.14 18.68 6.19
CA ASP A 218 -10.39 19.67 6.96
C ASP A 218 -9.42 19.03 7.96
N VAL A 219 -9.85 17.94 8.60
CA VAL A 219 -9.01 17.19 9.53
C VAL A 219 -7.85 16.54 8.81
N ILE A 220 -8.12 15.86 7.67
CA ILE A 220 -7.05 15.21 6.89
C ILE A 220 -6.07 16.23 6.32
N ASN A 221 -6.54 17.39 5.86
CA ASN A 221 -5.68 18.46 5.37
C ASN A 221 -4.80 19.06 6.49
N THR A 222 -5.34 19.22 7.68
CA THR A 222 -4.55 19.62 8.86
C THR A 222 -3.48 18.58 9.16
N ARG A 223 -3.81 17.30 9.03
CA ARG A 223 -2.83 16.22 9.21
C ARG A 223 -1.74 16.24 8.14
N PHE A 224 -2.09 16.44 6.88
CA PHE A 224 -1.11 16.58 5.80
C PHE A 224 -0.11 17.71 6.05
N LYS A 225 -0.60 18.88 6.50
CA LYS A 225 0.27 20.01 6.88
C LYS A 225 1.21 19.64 8.03
N ALA A 226 0.71 18.95 9.06
CA ALA A 226 1.52 18.50 10.19
C ALA A 226 2.61 17.49 9.77
N LEU A 227 2.37 16.69 8.74
CA LEU A 227 3.34 15.78 8.13
C LEU A 227 4.34 16.50 7.18
N GLY A 228 4.18 17.80 6.98
CA GLY A 228 4.98 18.60 6.06
C GLY A 228 4.65 18.34 4.57
N LEU A 229 3.41 17.91 4.27
CA LEU A 229 2.89 17.73 2.92
C LEU A 229 2.18 19.04 2.50
N THR A 230 2.97 20.05 2.19
CA THR A 230 2.49 21.45 2.06
C THR A 230 1.74 21.73 0.75
N ALA A 231 1.96 20.93 -0.28
CA ALA A 231 1.28 21.00 -1.57
C ALA A 231 0.11 20.01 -1.67
N THR A 232 -0.13 19.18 -0.64
CA THR A 232 -1.14 18.12 -0.67
C THR A 232 -2.40 18.57 0.06
N ALA A 233 -3.54 18.54 -0.64
CA ALA A 233 -4.84 18.88 -0.09
C ALA A 233 -5.98 18.09 -0.74
N VAL A 234 -6.92 17.63 0.08
CA VAL A 234 -8.22 17.09 -0.32
C VAL A 234 -9.24 18.24 -0.31
N ASN A 235 -9.55 18.77 -1.47
CA ASN A 235 -10.50 19.87 -1.65
C ASN A 235 -11.90 19.34 -2.04
N ASN A 236 -11.94 18.18 -2.71
CA ASN A 236 -13.18 17.56 -3.17
C ASN A 236 -13.24 16.07 -2.84
N TRP A 237 -14.46 15.53 -2.73
CA TRP A 237 -14.69 14.09 -2.67
C TRP A 237 -14.28 13.44 -4.01
N LEU A 238 -13.89 12.18 -3.97
CA LEU A 238 -13.56 11.43 -5.18
C LEU A 238 -14.85 10.84 -5.80
N PRO A 239 -14.95 10.81 -7.16
CA PRO A 239 -13.94 11.26 -8.13
C PRO A 239 -13.82 12.79 -8.21
N ASP A 240 -12.59 13.28 -8.29
CA ASP A 240 -12.28 14.70 -8.49
C ASP A 240 -11.73 14.89 -9.93
N LEU A 241 -12.62 14.87 -10.91
CA LEU A 241 -12.27 14.95 -12.33
C LEU A 241 -11.77 16.33 -12.76
N GLU A 242 -12.12 17.37 -12.01
CA GLU A 242 -11.65 18.73 -12.23
C GLU A 242 -10.20 18.95 -11.75
N GLY A 243 -9.67 18.01 -10.94
CA GLY A 243 -8.32 18.06 -10.43
C GLY A 243 -8.10 19.15 -9.39
N THR A 244 -9.09 19.35 -8.51
CA THR A 244 -9.03 20.33 -7.40
C THR A 244 -8.23 19.81 -6.22
N ASN A 245 -8.19 18.49 -6.03
CA ASN A 245 -7.29 17.84 -5.07
C ASN A 245 -5.85 17.96 -5.58
N THR A 246 -4.96 18.45 -4.74
CA THR A 246 -3.58 18.75 -5.15
C THR A 246 -2.56 17.89 -4.43
N THR A 247 -1.39 17.75 -5.02
CA THR A 247 -0.18 17.19 -4.40
C THR A 247 1.05 17.64 -5.17
N SER A 248 2.23 17.30 -4.65
CA SER A 248 3.50 17.42 -5.35
C SER A 248 4.27 16.10 -5.31
N ALA A 249 5.25 15.94 -6.19
CA ALA A 249 6.07 14.74 -6.19
C ALA A 249 6.86 14.60 -4.89
N ARG A 250 7.35 15.70 -4.33
CA ARG A 250 8.03 15.66 -3.03
C ARG A 250 7.11 15.25 -1.90
N ASP A 251 5.88 15.73 -1.87
CA ASP A 251 4.92 15.37 -0.83
C ASP A 251 4.55 13.88 -0.89
N LEU A 252 4.29 13.35 -2.09
CA LEU A 252 4.01 11.93 -2.27
C LEU A 252 5.19 11.08 -1.82
N ALA A 253 6.41 11.39 -2.27
CA ALA A 253 7.62 10.68 -1.87
C ALA A 253 7.87 10.80 -0.36
N ARG A 254 7.62 11.99 0.23
CA ARG A 254 7.73 12.23 1.67
C ARG A 254 6.76 11.36 2.45
N SER A 255 5.49 11.26 2.03
CA SER A 255 4.50 10.44 2.72
C SER A 255 4.94 8.97 2.83
N ILE A 256 5.53 8.41 1.75
CA ILE A 256 6.05 7.06 1.72
C ILE A 256 7.33 6.92 2.58
N ALA A 257 8.25 7.87 2.46
CA ALA A 257 9.50 7.87 3.20
C ALA A 257 9.29 7.98 4.73
N LEU A 258 8.30 8.76 5.18
CA LEU A 258 7.92 8.87 6.58
C LEU A 258 7.44 7.52 7.15
N VAL A 259 6.69 6.76 6.36
CA VAL A 259 6.29 5.40 6.71
C VAL A 259 7.51 4.49 6.78
N ASP A 260 8.27 4.40 5.68
CA ASP A 260 9.33 3.41 5.54
C ASP A 260 10.46 3.60 6.55
N THR A 261 10.81 4.83 6.88
CA THR A 261 11.83 5.15 7.90
C THR A 261 11.34 4.93 9.34
N GLY A 262 10.08 4.57 9.55
CA GLY A 262 9.51 4.32 10.87
C GLY A 262 9.27 5.57 11.72
N LYS A 263 9.21 6.74 11.08
CA LYS A 263 9.07 8.02 11.77
C LYS A 263 7.62 8.45 11.98
N ALA A 264 6.72 7.96 11.12
CA ALA A 264 5.30 8.27 11.20
C ALA A 264 4.47 7.13 11.81
N LEU A 265 4.88 5.87 11.62
CA LEU A 265 4.10 4.70 11.98
C LEU A 265 4.91 3.69 12.80
N SER A 266 4.20 2.93 13.65
CA SER A 266 4.74 1.74 14.30
C SER A 266 5.21 0.69 13.29
N THR A 267 6.03 -0.28 13.71
CA THR A 267 6.46 -1.39 12.85
C THR A 267 5.27 -2.14 12.24
N ARG A 268 4.23 -2.43 13.05
CA ARG A 268 3.01 -3.07 12.58
C ARG A 268 2.33 -2.28 11.46
N SER A 269 2.13 -1.00 11.64
CA SER A 269 1.44 -0.18 10.63
C SER A 269 2.29 0.10 9.40
N ARG A 270 3.63 0.06 9.51
CA ARG A 270 4.52 0.06 8.35
C ARG A 270 4.35 -1.20 7.50
N ASP A 271 4.25 -2.36 8.16
CA ASP A 271 4.04 -3.62 7.45
C ASP A 271 2.67 -3.64 6.76
N LEU A 272 1.61 -3.17 7.45
CA LEU A 272 0.29 -2.99 6.85
C LEU A 272 0.30 -2.01 5.67
N PHE A 273 1.04 -0.91 5.77
CA PHE A 273 1.17 0.03 4.65
C PHE A 273 1.78 -0.65 3.42
N ARG A 274 2.87 -1.40 3.58
CA ARG A 274 3.52 -2.15 2.49
C ARG A 274 2.60 -3.24 1.94
N GLU A 275 1.93 -3.99 2.82
CA GLU A 275 0.96 -5.01 2.42
C GLU A 275 -0.13 -4.40 1.54
N VAL A 276 -0.77 -3.32 1.99
CA VAL A 276 -1.83 -2.64 1.25
C VAL A 276 -1.31 -2.04 -0.06
N MET A 277 -0.17 -1.32 -0.04
CA MET A 277 0.44 -0.76 -1.26
C MET A 277 0.86 -1.85 -2.25
N GLY A 278 1.28 -3.01 -1.78
CA GLY A 278 1.64 -4.17 -2.59
C GLY A 278 0.46 -4.83 -3.31
N THR A 279 -0.78 -4.50 -2.94
CA THR A 279 -1.98 -5.00 -3.65
C THR A 279 -2.29 -4.24 -4.93
N SER A 280 -1.62 -3.11 -5.21
CA SER A 280 -1.87 -2.28 -6.39
C SER A 280 -1.76 -3.10 -7.67
N VAL A 281 -2.81 -3.04 -8.51
CA VAL A 281 -2.81 -3.67 -9.84
C VAL A 281 -2.41 -2.70 -10.96
N THR A 282 -2.05 -1.45 -10.61
CA THR A 282 -1.72 -0.38 -11.54
C THR A 282 -0.21 -0.16 -11.61
N ASN A 283 0.49 -0.92 -12.45
CA ASN A 283 1.95 -1.02 -12.49
C ASN A 283 2.60 -0.53 -13.80
N ARG A 284 1.84 0.17 -14.65
CA ARG A 284 2.30 0.53 -16.00
C ARG A 284 3.15 1.80 -16.07
N LEU A 285 3.16 2.65 -15.04
CA LEU A 285 3.90 3.90 -15.05
C LEU A 285 5.28 3.75 -14.38
N LEU A 286 5.39 3.94 -13.08
CA LEU A 286 6.66 3.82 -12.35
C LEU A 286 7.26 2.41 -12.47
N PRO A 287 6.56 1.29 -12.17
CA PRO A 287 7.15 -0.03 -12.34
C PRO A 287 7.50 -0.35 -13.80
N GLY A 288 6.61 -0.05 -14.74
CA GLY A 288 6.84 -0.28 -16.18
C GLY A 288 8.00 0.54 -16.74
N GLY A 289 8.13 1.80 -16.31
CA GLY A 289 9.24 2.67 -16.69
C GLY A 289 10.57 2.19 -16.11
N LEU A 290 10.60 1.82 -14.83
CA LEU A 290 11.80 1.26 -14.20
C LEU A 290 12.25 -0.01 -14.92
N LEU A 291 11.33 -0.94 -15.19
CA LEU A 291 11.62 -2.17 -15.94
C LEU A 291 12.22 -1.86 -17.32
N LYS A 292 11.63 -0.90 -18.07
CA LYS A 292 12.18 -0.41 -19.36
C LYS A 292 13.63 0.04 -19.20
N GLY A 293 13.92 0.84 -18.18
CA GLY A 293 15.28 1.33 -17.90
C GLY A 293 16.27 0.24 -17.53
N LEU A 294 15.79 -0.87 -16.97
CA LEU A 294 16.57 -2.07 -16.63
C LEU A 294 16.68 -3.08 -17.81
N GLY A 295 16.26 -2.68 -19.01
CA GLY A 295 16.33 -3.52 -20.22
C GLY A 295 15.30 -4.66 -20.23
N GLY A 296 14.19 -4.53 -19.51
CA GLY A 296 13.10 -5.50 -19.54
C GLY A 296 12.00 -5.13 -20.54
N GLU A 297 11.25 -6.14 -20.98
CA GLU A 297 10.12 -5.96 -21.88
C GLU A 297 8.84 -5.55 -21.14
N GLN A 298 8.01 -4.74 -21.80
CA GLN A 298 6.72 -4.30 -21.26
C GLN A 298 5.70 -5.47 -21.33
N GLY A 299 5.54 -6.20 -20.23
CA GLY A 299 4.52 -7.24 -20.14
C GLY A 299 3.91 -7.27 -18.75
N LYS A 300 4.59 -7.91 -17.82
CA LYS A 300 4.22 -7.97 -16.40
C LYS A 300 5.33 -7.31 -15.58
N PRO A 301 5.25 -5.97 -15.39
CA PRO A 301 6.36 -5.23 -14.76
C PRO A 301 6.74 -5.77 -13.39
N ASP A 302 5.78 -6.09 -12.53
CA ASP A 302 6.04 -6.52 -11.15
C ASP A 302 6.76 -7.88 -11.11
N ASP A 303 6.29 -8.87 -11.87
CA ASP A 303 6.93 -10.19 -11.96
C ASP A 303 8.36 -10.06 -12.48
N SER A 304 8.55 -9.27 -13.56
CA SER A 304 9.85 -9.06 -14.19
C SER A 304 10.84 -8.30 -13.31
N LEU A 305 10.36 -7.31 -12.56
CA LEU A 305 11.15 -6.58 -11.58
C LEU A 305 11.54 -7.49 -10.42
N MET A 306 10.61 -8.31 -9.92
CA MET A 306 10.88 -9.26 -8.83
C MET A 306 11.95 -10.29 -9.22
N ILE A 307 11.93 -10.81 -10.46
CA ILE A 307 12.98 -11.69 -10.98
C ILE A 307 14.35 -10.99 -11.01
N LYS A 308 14.39 -9.68 -11.24
CA LYS A 308 15.60 -8.85 -11.19
C LYS A 308 15.99 -8.43 -9.76
N GLY A 309 15.22 -8.83 -8.74
CA GLY A 309 15.44 -8.52 -7.33
C GLY A 309 14.88 -7.17 -6.87
N TYR A 310 14.07 -6.49 -7.70
CA TYR A 310 13.38 -5.25 -7.33
C TYR A 310 11.96 -5.54 -6.89
N ARG A 311 11.45 -4.74 -5.94
CA ARG A 311 10.02 -4.67 -5.62
C ARG A 311 9.57 -3.22 -5.64
N VAL A 312 8.40 -2.97 -6.20
CA VAL A 312 7.81 -1.62 -6.26
C VAL A 312 6.42 -1.66 -5.63
N TYR A 313 6.21 -0.83 -4.63
CA TYR A 313 4.93 -0.65 -3.94
C TYR A 313 4.40 0.72 -4.33
N ASN A 314 3.48 0.79 -5.28
CA ASN A 314 3.08 2.07 -5.88
C ASN A 314 1.59 2.34 -5.86
N LYS A 315 1.24 3.61 -6.05
CA LYS A 315 -0.13 4.06 -6.31
C LYS A 315 -0.15 5.04 -7.47
N THR A 316 -0.85 4.65 -8.54
CA THR A 316 -1.08 5.53 -9.67
C THR A 316 -2.26 6.48 -9.45
N GLY A 317 -2.27 7.58 -10.22
CA GLY A 317 -3.39 8.48 -10.38
C GLY A 317 -3.66 8.78 -11.85
N ASP A 318 -4.93 8.84 -12.23
CA ASP A 318 -5.40 9.18 -13.57
C ASP A 318 -6.77 9.85 -13.47
N ILE A 319 -6.87 11.05 -14.02
CA ILE A 319 -8.13 11.82 -14.23
C ILE A 319 -8.20 12.41 -15.64
N GLY A 320 -7.42 11.89 -16.57
CA GLY A 320 -7.32 12.36 -17.94
C GLY A 320 -6.49 13.62 -18.13
N ILE A 321 -6.70 14.67 -17.32
CA ILE A 321 -5.91 15.91 -17.33
C ILE A 321 -4.63 15.86 -16.52
N ALA A 322 -4.47 14.82 -15.67
CA ALA A 322 -3.29 14.60 -14.88
C ALA A 322 -3.08 13.11 -14.63
N TYR A 323 -1.82 12.72 -14.69
CA TYR A 323 -1.33 11.37 -14.40
C TYR A 323 -0.27 11.45 -13.33
N ALA A 324 -0.28 10.48 -12.41
CA ALA A 324 0.69 10.42 -11.32
C ALA A 324 1.07 8.98 -11.01
N ASP A 325 2.24 8.77 -10.46
CA ASP A 325 2.63 7.53 -9.80
C ASP A 325 3.62 7.82 -8.69
N ALA A 326 3.46 7.17 -7.54
CA ALA A 326 4.38 7.30 -6.42
C ALA A 326 4.58 5.95 -5.75
N GLY A 327 5.82 5.60 -5.42
CA GLY A 327 6.10 4.30 -4.82
C GLY A 327 7.40 4.22 -4.04
N LEU A 328 7.45 3.19 -3.19
CA LEU A 328 8.66 2.66 -2.57
C LEU A 328 9.27 1.64 -3.53
N ILE A 329 10.57 1.69 -3.72
CA ILE A 329 11.36 0.77 -4.53
C ILE A 329 12.36 0.07 -3.60
N GLU A 330 12.25 -1.23 -3.45
CA GLU A 330 13.27 -2.07 -2.81
C GLU A 330 14.23 -2.58 -3.88
N LEU A 331 15.52 -2.44 -3.64
CA LEU A 331 16.60 -2.77 -4.57
C LEU A 331 17.19 -4.16 -4.25
N PRO A 332 17.86 -4.80 -5.21
CA PRO A 332 18.45 -6.13 -5.00
C PRO A 332 19.51 -6.22 -3.89
N ASP A 333 20.15 -5.11 -3.53
CA ASP A 333 21.12 -5.02 -2.45
C ASP A 333 20.50 -4.68 -1.08
N GLY A 334 19.15 -4.63 -1.01
CA GLY A 334 18.40 -4.30 0.19
C GLY A 334 18.26 -2.81 0.44
N SER A 335 18.90 -1.94 -0.34
CA SER A 335 18.69 -0.50 -0.25
C SER A 335 17.31 -0.10 -0.79
N ARG A 336 16.83 1.10 -0.45
CA ARG A 336 15.47 1.53 -0.74
C ARG A 336 15.47 2.94 -1.31
N ALA A 337 14.56 3.17 -2.23
CA ALA A 337 14.30 4.49 -2.78
C ALA A 337 12.80 4.78 -2.79
N VAL A 338 12.43 6.05 -2.73
CA VAL A 338 11.08 6.52 -3.02
C VAL A 338 11.13 7.39 -4.26
N ALA A 339 10.15 7.23 -5.13
CA ALA A 339 10.01 8.05 -6.33
C ALA A 339 8.56 8.45 -6.54
N ALA A 340 8.34 9.66 -7.05
CA ALA A 340 7.03 10.14 -7.39
C ALA A 340 7.09 11.07 -8.61
N PHE A 341 6.06 10.96 -9.42
CA PHE A 341 5.86 11.74 -10.64
C PHE A 341 4.42 12.22 -10.70
N VAL A 342 4.22 13.49 -11.03
CA VAL A 342 2.91 14.06 -11.34
C VAL A 342 3.06 14.88 -12.62
N VAL A 343 2.24 14.56 -13.62
CA VAL A 343 2.24 15.25 -14.92
C VAL A 343 0.83 15.74 -15.22
N LYS A 344 0.69 17.04 -15.44
CA LYS A 344 -0.55 17.66 -15.93
C LYS A 344 -0.39 18.05 -17.39
N GLY A 345 -1.36 17.71 -18.23
CA GLY A 345 -1.36 18.00 -19.66
C GLY A 345 -2.76 18.05 -20.26
N PRO A 346 -2.86 18.06 -21.59
CA PRO A 346 -4.14 17.92 -22.28
C PRO A 346 -4.87 16.64 -21.91
N PHE A 347 -6.20 16.65 -22.05
CA PHE A 347 -7.03 15.52 -21.66
C PHE A 347 -6.68 14.26 -22.48
N ASN A 348 -6.42 13.16 -21.77
CA ASN A 348 -6.05 11.83 -22.33
C ASN A 348 -4.83 11.87 -23.26
N ASP A 349 -3.92 12.81 -23.06
CA ASP A 349 -2.70 12.89 -23.85
C ASP A 349 -1.71 11.77 -23.44
N PRO A 350 -1.39 10.83 -24.34
CA PRO A 350 -0.49 9.72 -24.04
C PRO A 350 0.94 10.15 -23.67
N ARG A 351 1.36 11.36 -24.12
CA ARG A 351 2.66 11.92 -23.78
C ARG A 351 2.84 12.08 -22.27
N SER A 352 1.75 12.32 -21.52
CA SER A 352 1.81 12.44 -20.06
C SER A 352 2.25 11.13 -19.41
N THR A 353 1.73 9.99 -19.85
CA THR A 353 2.10 8.67 -19.32
C THR A 353 3.45 8.19 -19.83
N GLU A 354 3.79 8.49 -21.10
CA GLU A 354 5.12 8.19 -21.65
C GLU A 354 6.21 8.96 -20.89
N LEU A 355 5.99 10.23 -20.62
CA LEU A 355 6.97 11.05 -19.88
C LEU A 355 7.24 10.49 -18.49
N ILE A 356 6.21 10.03 -17.75
CA ILE A 356 6.40 9.35 -16.46
C ILE A 356 7.25 8.08 -16.64
N ARG A 357 6.95 7.26 -17.65
CA ARG A 357 7.73 6.04 -17.93
C ARG A 357 9.18 6.32 -18.28
N ASP A 358 9.43 7.35 -19.10
CA ASP A 358 10.78 7.73 -19.51
C ASP A 358 11.61 8.31 -18.35
N MET A 359 10.97 9.09 -17.48
CA MET A 359 11.61 9.62 -16.28
C MET A 359 11.90 8.51 -15.27
N ALA A 360 10.99 7.54 -15.12
CA ALA A 360 11.21 6.36 -14.30
C ALA A 360 12.32 5.46 -14.87
N ALA A 361 12.37 5.29 -16.20
CA ALA A 361 13.45 4.54 -16.87
C ALA A 361 14.82 5.19 -16.63
N ALA A 362 14.88 6.52 -16.63
CA ALA A 362 16.12 7.26 -16.36
C ALA A 362 16.68 7.05 -14.95
N MET A 363 15.89 6.54 -13.99
CA MET A 363 16.38 6.19 -12.66
C MET A 363 17.22 4.90 -12.63
N ALA A 364 17.06 4.00 -13.59
CA ALA A 364 17.68 2.68 -13.56
C ALA A 364 19.21 2.70 -13.33
N PRO A 365 20.03 3.57 -13.97
CA PRO A 365 21.46 3.60 -13.74
C PRO A 365 21.86 3.94 -12.29
N VAL A 366 21.06 4.72 -11.57
CA VAL A 366 21.35 5.13 -10.19
C VAL A 366 20.77 4.18 -9.14
N LEU A 367 19.86 3.28 -9.56
CA LEU A 367 19.23 2.24 -8.75
C LEU A 367 19.85 0.85 -8.96
N GLN A 368 20.79 0.70 -9.90
CA GLN A 368 21.51 -0.56 -10.05
C GLN A 368 22.45 -0.78 -8.87
N PRO A 369 22.54 -2.02 -8.33
CA PRO A 369 23.49 -2.35 -7.29
C PRO A 369 24.91 -2.01 -7.77
N LYS A 370 25.70 -1.36 -6.90
CA LYS A 370 27.12 -1.17 -7.18
C LYS A 370 27.79 -2.55 -7.24
N PRO A 371 28.67 -2.81 -8.22
CA PRO A 371 29.45 -4.03 -8.23
C PRO A 371 30.21 -4.15 -6.91
N ALA A 372 30.15 -5.33 -6.30
CA ALA A 372 30.90 -5.59 -5.07
C ALA A 372 32.38 -5.24 -5.31
N PRO A 373 33.07 -4.63 -4.35
CA PRO A 373 34.49 -4.36 -4.49
C PRO A 373 35.20 -5.69 -4.76
N ARG A 374 36.00 -5.75 -5.86
CA ARG A 374 36.82 -6.92 -6.16
C ARG A 374 37.69 -7.17 -4.95
N ARG A 375 37.54 -8.31 -4.29
CA ARG A 375 38.52 -8.76 -3.33
C ARG A 375 39.85 -8.93 -4.10
N THR A 376 40.77 -8.03 -3.89
CA THR A 376 42.16 -8.22 -4.30
C THR A 376 42.70 -9.36 -3.46
N SER A 377 42.87 -10.51 -4.07
CA SER A 377 43.52 -11.69 -3.50
C SER A 377 44.99 -11.43 -3.31
#